data_fec02fab61a482479edc33e2733d8920
#
_entry.id   fec02fab61a482479edc33e2733d8920
#
_cell.length_a   1.000
_cell.length_b   1.000
_cell.length_c   1.000
_cell.angle_alpha   90.00
_cell.angle_beta   90.00
_cell.angle_gamma   90.00
#
_symmetry.space_group_name_H-M   'P 1'
#
loop_
_entity.id
_entity.type
_entity.pdbx_description
1 polymer ?
#
loop_
_entity_poly.entity_id
_entity_poly.type
_entity_poly.pdbx_seq_one_letter_code
_entity_poly.pdbx_strand_id
1 'polypeptide(L)'
;MIHSIKTKILLLFVAIMLTMASILIFITDRDVGRAVLEMEQKSIRNAMYLIKLNVENEYKNLLFHKLSMLNERKDTMKTLSSFVLAGIKDYHKMARQGLIPEADARQLALDWIEGLRYAGGAHFFVYDKAGVILAHPNSALVGKNFSAVKDIKGQSLLNSMRQKAEKEGEGFAAFSWDDMGAGKETRQLGYFTFYPEWNWMIGTAVQTEDVELEAEKRLALIIKELKDTFAKTKIAQTGHLFVFNGAGEIIIHPYLSSQDLAATKNPATGNLLLDDLKRAAQHPDQPMGYLWKNSLNSEEALSE
;
A
#
# COMPACT_ATOMS: atom_id res chain seq x y z
N MET A 1 77.01 -22.79 25.98
CA MET A 1 76.73 -24.22 26.20
C MET A 1 75.81 -24.37 27.42
N ILE A 2 74.60 -24.84 27.24
CA ILE A 2 73.66 -25.09 28.36
C ILE A 2 73.95 -26.47 28.88
N HIS A 3 74.90 -26.55 29.89
CA HIS A 3 75.39 -27.83 30.39
C HIS A 3 74.79 -28.28 31.73
N SER A 4 73.98 -27.45 32.40
CA SER A 4 73.37 -27.83 33.67
C SER A 4 72.00 -28.50 33.46
N ILE A 5 71.78 -29.67 34.07
CA ILE A 5 70.47 -30.34 34.06
C ILE A 5 69.36 -29.43 34.58
N LYS A 6 69.64 -28.60 35.57
CA LYS A 6 68.74 -27.63 36.15
C LYS A 6 68.23 -26.58 35.06
N THR A 7 69.16 -26.14 34.21
CA THR A 7 68.85 -25.18 33.13
C THR A 7 68.02 -25.86 32.05
N LYS A 8 68.25 -27.12 31.73
CA LYS A 8 67.38 -27.87 30.75
C LYS A 8 66.00 -28.11 31.28
N ILE A 9 65.84 -28.42 32.56
CA ILE A 9 64.52 -28.60 33.20
C ILE A 9 63.79 -27.27 33.25
N LEU A 10 64.46 -26.15 33.59
CA LEU A 10 63.87 -24.83 33.62
C LEU A 10 63.39 -24.41 32.21
N LEU A 11 64.22 -24.63 31.18
CA LEU A 11 63.83 -24.31 29.78
C LEU A 11 62.66 -25.17 29.29
N LEU A 12 62.60 -26.44 29.65
CA LEU A 12 61.49 -27.31 29.34
C LEU A 12 60.24 -26.85 30.04
N PHE A 13 60.28 -26.43 31.28
CA PHE A 13 59.14 -25.91 32.02
C PHE A 13 58.63 -24.61 31.43
N VAL A 14 59.51 -23.66 31.05
CA VAL A 14 59.18 -22.43 30.38
C VAL A 14 58.54 -22.71 29.00
N ALA A 15 59.04 -23.65 28.22
CA ALA A 15 58.51 -24.05 26.93
C ALA A 15 57.08 -24.62 27.07
N ILE A 16 56.82 -25.45 28.07
CA ILE A 16 55.51 -26.00 28.36
C ILE A 16 54.55 -24.89 28.79
N MET A 17 54.99 -23.96 29.66
CA MET A 17 54.14 -22.79 30.05
C MET A 17 53.79 -21.91 28.85
N LEU A 18 54.72 -21.61 27.95
CA LEU A 18 54.47 -20.83 26.75
C LEU A 18 53.53 -21.53 25.77
N THR A 19 53.69 -22.85 25.58
CA THR A 19 52.76 -23.61 24.71
C THR A 19 51.35 -23.67 25.30
N MET A 20 51.22 -23.91 26.62
CA MET A 20 49.91 -23.86 27.28
C MET A 20 49.26 -22.47 27.18
N ALA A 21 50.03 -21.40 27.43
CA ALA A 21 49.53 -20.02 27.28
C ALA A 21 49.09 -19.74 25.86
N SER A 22 49.84 -20.15 24.84
CA SER A 22 49.47 -19.97 23.42
C SER A 22 48.21 -20.74 23.06
N ILE A 23 48.06 -21.98 23.53
CA ILE A 23 46.82 -22.76 23.31
C ILE A 23 45.63 -22.11 24.00
N LEU A 24 45.79 -21.60 25.21
CA LEU A 24 44.73 -20.94 25.97
C LEU A 24 44.30 -19.66 25.30
N ILE A 25 45.23 -18.84 24.83
CA ILE A 25 44.94 -17.61 24.06
C ILE A 25 44.20 -17.98 22.78
N PHE A 26 44.65 -18.97 22.02
CA PHE A 26 44.02 -19.40 20.78
C PHE A 26 42.58 -19.90 20.98
N ILE A 27 42.34 -20.72 22.02
CA ILE A 27 40.98 -21.20 22.33
C ILE A 27 40.09 -20.05 22.78
N THR A 28 40.59 -19.16 23.65
CA THR A 28 39.83 -18.01 24.16
C THR A 28 39.46 -17.05 23.02
N ASP A 29 40.41 -16.72 22.16
CA ASP A 29 40.17 -15.82 21.01
C ASP A 29 39.11 -16.41 20.08
N ARG A 30 39.19 -17.70 19.77
CA ARG A 30 38.20 -18.39 18.93
C ARG A 30 36.82 -18.45 19.56
N ASP A 31 36.73 -18.76 20.86
CA ASP A 31 35.43 -18.90 21.54
C ASP A 31 34.79 -17.54 21.80
N VAL A 32 35.58 -16.50 22.13
CA VAL A 32 35.10 -15.12 22.25
C VAL A 32 34.64 -14.59 20.89
N GLY A 33 35.43 -14.83 19.84
CA GLY A 33 35.05 -14.41 18.48
C GLY A 33 33.70 -15.01 18.03
N ARG A 34 33.50 -16.32 18.29
CA ARG A 34 32.22 -16.99 18.01
C ARG A 34 31.05 -16.41 18.82
N ALA A 35 31.24 -16.23 20.13
CA ALA A 35 30.22 -15.71 21.01
C ALA A 35 29.84 -14.27 20.63
N VAL A 36 30.81 -13.44 20.24
CA VAL A 36 30.54 -12.07 19.73
C VAL A 36 29.75 -12.12 18.43
N LEU A 37 30.14 -12.97 17.47
CA LEU A 37 29.44 -13.12 16.19
C LEU A 37 27.99 -13.60 16.38
N GLU A 38 27.76 -14.60 17.23
CA GLU A 38 26.42 -15.09 17.56
C GLU A 38 25.57 -14.00 18.22
N MET A 39 26.14 -13.18 19.09
CA MET A 39 25.46 -12.09 19.77
C MET A 39 25.10 -10.98 18.77
N GLU A 40 26.00 -10.63 17.87
CA GLU A 40 25.74 -9.66 16.79
C GLU A 40 24.65 -10.16 15.84
N GLN A 41 24.73 -11.41 15.38
CA GLN A 41 23.68 -12.02 14.54
C GLN A 41 22.30 -12.02 15.23
N LYS A 42 22.25 -12.32 16.52
CA LYS A 42 21.02 -12.26 17.30
C LYS A 42 20.47 -10.83 17.40
N SER A 43 21.38 -9.87 17.64
CA SER A 43 21.01 -8.44 17.69
C SER A 43 20.45 -7.95 16.35
N ILE A 44 21.09 -8.32 15.23
CA ILE A 44 20.63 -8.00 13.88
C ILE A 44 19.26 -8.62 13.62
N ARG A 45 19.05 -9.89 13.93
CA ARG A 45 17.74 -10.55 13.78
C ARG A 45 16.64 -9.86 14.58
N ASN A 46 16.93 -9.48 15.81
CA ASN A 46 15.97 -8.77 16.65
C ASN A 46 15.65 -7.38 16.08
N ALA A 47 16.65 -6.64 15.62
CA ALA A 47 16.46 -5.35 14.96
C ALA A 47 15.62 -5.48 13.69
N MET A 48 15.94 -6.46 12.83
CA MET A 48 15.16 -6.75 11.61
C MET A 48 13.70 -7.12 11.92
N TYR A 49 13.48 -7.92 12.96
CA TYR A 49 12.13 -8.29 13.39
C TYR A 49 11.32 -7.06 13.84
N LEU A 50 11.91 -6.19 14.67
CA LEU A 50 11.24 -4.96 15.11
C LEU A 50 10.94 -4.01 13.96
N ILE A 51 11.84 -3.87 13.00
CA ILE A 51 11.65 -3.05 11.81
C ILE A 51 10.54 -3.62 10.94
N LYS A 52 10.57 -4.94 10.69
CA LYS A 52 9.50 -5.62 9.95
C LYS A 52 8.14 -5.36 10.59
N LEU A 53 8.04 -5.52 11.92
CA LEU A 53 6.81 -5.28 12.67
C LEU A 53 6.34 -3.83 12.54
N ASN A 54 7.26 -2.87 12.60
CA ASN A 54 6.95 -1.44 12.43
C ASN A 54 6.42 -1.17 11.01
N VAL A 55 7.11 -1.63 9.96
CA VAL A 55 6.67 -1.47 8.57
C VAL A 55 5.30 -2.12 8.34
N GLU A 56 5.07 -3.32 8.86
CA GLU A 56 3.77 -4.00 8.75
C GLU A 56 2.65 -3.22 9.46
N ASN A 57 2.92 -2.64 10.62
CA ASN A 57 1.94 -1.83 11.35
C ASN A 57 1.62 -0.54 10.61
N GLU A 58 2.62 0.18 10.10
CA GLU A 58 2.40 1.40 9.31
C GLU A 58 1.62 1.12 8.03
N TYR A 59 1.92 0.01 7.35
CA TYR A 59 1.15 -0.41 6.18
C TYR A 59 -0.31 -0.75 6.53
N LYS A 60 -0.56 -1.46 7.64
CA LYS A 60 -1.92 -1.74 8.13
C LYS A 60 -2.66 -0.45 8.49
N ASN A 61 -2.00 0.49 9.14
CA ASN A 61 -2.58 1.79 9.47
C ASN A 61 -2.97 2.58 8.21
N LEU A 62 -2.11 2.55 7.18
CA LEU A 62 -2.41 3.17 5.89
C LEU A 62 -3.65 2.55 5.23
N LEU A 63 -3.72 1.21 5.17
CA LEU A 63 -4.88 0.51 4.62
C LEU A 63 -6.16 0.80 5.43
N PHE A 64 -6.06 0.77 6.75
CA PHE A 64 -7.20 1.08 7.63
C PHE A 64 -7.72 2.50 7.40
N HIS A 65 -6.82 3.47 7.29
CA HIS A 65 -7.19 4.86 7.00
C HIS A 65 -7.90 4.99 5.65
N LYS A 66 -7.35 4.38 4.59
CA LYS A 66 -7.98 4.36 3.26
C LYS A 66 -9.37 3.73 3.29
N LEU A 67 -9.52 2.60 3.97
CA LEU A 67 -10.81 1.91 4.12
C LEU A 67 -11.82 2.76 4.92
N SER A 68 -11.37 3.42 5.99
CA SER A 68 -12.21 4.30 6.80
C SER A 68 -12.76 5.46 5.99
N MET A 69 -11.93 6.14 5.20
CA MET A 69 -12.36 7.22 4.30
C MET A 69 -13.39 6.73 3.27
N LEU A 70 -13.17 5.57 2.67
CA LEU A 70 -14.11 4.99 1.71
C LEU A 70 -15.45 4.60 2.37
N ASN A 71 -15.42 4.06 3.58
CA ASN A 71 -16.63 3.70 4.33
C ASN A 71 -17.42 4.94 4.74
N GLU A 72 -16.77 5.99 5.22
CA GLU A 72 -17.42 7.27 5.52
C GLU A 72 -18.15 7.84 4.30
N ARG A 73 -17.53 7.77 3.12
CA ARG A 73 -18.17 8.19 1.88
C ARG A 73 -19.38 7.34 1.52
N LYS A 74 -19.27 6.01 1.70
CA LYS A 74 -20.39 5.09 1.47
C LYS A 74 -21.57 5.40 2.39
N ASP A 75 -21.31 5.62 3.67
CA ASP A 75 -22.34 5.92 4.66
C ASP A 75 -23.01 7.28 4.35
N THR A 76 -22.23 8.26 3.95
CA THR A 76 -22.76 9.57 3.52
C THR A 76 -23.64 9.43 2.28
N MET A 77 -23.18 8.73 1.23
CA MET A 77 -23.98 8.52 0.02
C MET A 77 -25.28 7.77 0.32
N LYS A 78 -25.24 6.74 1.14
CA LYS A 78 -26.41 5.97 1.55
C LYS A 78 -27.42 6.82 2.31
N THR A 79 -26.94 7.59 3.29
CA THR A 79 -27.78 8.48 4.11
C THR A 79 -28.47 9.54 3.25
N LEU A 80 -27.69 10.25 2.41
CA LEU A 80 -28.25 11.28 1.55
C LEU A 80 -29.22 10.71 0.51
N SER A 81 -28.94 9.53 -0.05
CA SER A 81 -29.84 8.87 -0.98
C SER A 81 -31.17 8.47 -0.33
N SER A 82 -31.15 8.11 0.97
CA SER A 82 -32.39 7.84 1.70
C SER A 82 -33.28 9.06 1.84
N PHE A 83 -32.69 10.26 2.04
CA PHE A 83 -33.43 11.53 2.04
C PHE A 83 -34.00 11.86 0.64
N VAL A 84 -33.21 11.65 -0.41
CA VAL A 84 -33.70 11.87 -1.79
C VAL A 84 -34.85 10.93 -2.11
N LEU A 85 -34.74 9.66 -1.72
CA LEU A 85 -35.82 8.69 -1.89
C LEU A 85 -37.09 9.07 -1.12
N ALA A 86 -36.94 9.61 0.10
CA ALA A 86 -38.09 10.12 0.86
C ALA A 86 -38.78 11.30 0.13
N GLY A 87 -38.02 12.25 -0.41
CA GLY A 87 -38.57 13.34 -1.20
C GLY A 87 -39.30 12.87 -2.45
N ILE A 88 -38.76 11.89 -3.19
CA ILE A 88 -39.44 11.26 -4.34
C ILE A 88 -40.78 10.64 -3.91
N LYS A 89 -40.79 9.92 -2.78
CA LYS A 89 -42.02 9.34 -2.23
C LYS A 89 -43.07 10.40 -1.89
N ASP A 90 -42.67 11.56 -1.41
CA ASP A 90 -43.58 12.65 -1.11
C ASP A 90 -44.23 13.22 -2.40
N TYR A 91 -43.44 13.45 -3.47
CA TYR A 91 -44.02 13.83 -4.77
C TYR A 91 -44.99 12.76 -5.29
N HIS A 92 -44.61 11.50 -5.23
CA HIS A 92 -45.51 10.40 -5.63
C HIS A 92 -46.79 10.34 -4.79
N LYS A 93 -46.69 10.58 -3.48
CA LYS A 93 -47.84 10.64 -2.58
C LYS A 93 -48.80 11.79 -2.99
N MET A 94 -48.28 12.96 -3.35
CA MET A 94 -49.11 14.07 -3.84
C MET A 94 -49.89 13.69 -5.11
N ALA A 95 -49.25 12.98 -6.05
CA ALA A 95 -49.92 12.46 -7.22
C ALA A 95 -51.01 11.45 -6.89
N ARG A 96 -50.73 10.48 -6.01
CA ARG A 96 -51.70 9.48 -5.57
C ARG A 96 -52.88 10.05 -4.81
N GLN A 97 -52.72 11.20 -4.17
CA GLN A 97 -53.78 11.94 -3.50
C GLN A 97 -54.59 12.83 -4.48
N GLY A 98 -54.21 12.86 -5.75
CA GLY A 98 -54.87 13.69 -6.75
C GLY A 98 -54.58 15.18 -6.60
N LEU A 99 -53.57 15.58 -5.83
CA LEU A 99 -53.18 16.95 -5.64
C LEU A 99 -52.51 17.54 -6.90
N ILE A 100 -51.76 16.70 -7.62
CA ILE A 100 -51.11 17.05 -8.89
C ILE A 100 -51.16 15.82 -9.82
N PRO A 101 -51.12 16.02 -11.14
CA PRO A 101 -50.95 14.93 -12.10
C PRO A 101 -49.65 14.16 -11.87
N GLU A 102 -49.65 12.84 -12.14
CA GLU A 102 -48.47 12.03 -11.94
C GLU A 102 -47.26 12.46 -12.80
N ALA A 103 -47.54 12.92 -14.03
CA ALA A 103 -46.50 13.46 -14.91
C ALA A 103 -45.83 14.68 -14.30
N ASP A 104 -46.59 15.57 -13.69
CA ASP A 104 -46.08 16.79 -13.03
C ASP A 104 -45.26 16.40 -11.76
N ALA A 105 -45.77 15.44 -10.99
CA ALA A 105 -45.04 14.93 -9.81
C ALA A 105 -43.67 14.37 -10.18
N ARG A 106 -43.58 13.62 -11.27
CA ARG A 106 -42.31 13.06 -11.78
C ARG A 106 -41.39 14.20 -12.23
N GLN A 107 -41.90 15.18 -12.98
CA GLN A 107 -41.08 16.30 -13.45
C GLN A 107 -40.55 17.13 -12.29
N LEU A 108 -41.38 17.47 -11.31
CA LEU A 108 -41.00 18.21 -10.12
C LEU A 108 -39.92 17.46 -9.31
N ALA A 109 -40.04 16.14 -9.19
CA ALA A 109 -39.03 15.31 -8.52
C ALA A 109 -37.70 15.33 -9.28
N LEU A 110 -37.69 15.25 -10.62
CA LEU A 110 -36.48 15.33 -11.44
C LEU A 110 -35.82 16.70 -11.33
N ASP A 111 -36.58 17.80 -11.44
CA ASP A 111 -36.10 19.18 -11.33
C ASP A 111 -35.48 19.42 -9.94
N TRP A 112 -36.10 18.91 -8.88
CA TRP A 112 -35.58 18.98 -7.52
C TRP A 112 -34.26 18.23 -7.38
N ILE A 113 -34.19 16.99 -7.88
CA ILE A 113 -32.97 16.15 -7.81
C ILE A 113 -31.82 16.79 -8.61
N GLU A 114 -32.12 17.37 -9.78
CA GLU A 114 -31.10 18.03 -10.60
C GLU A 114 -30.42 19.19 -9.87
N GLY A 115 -31.15 19.86 -8.97
CA GLY A 115 -30.62 20.94 -8.13
C GLY A 115 -29.79 20.50 -6.93
N LEU A 116 -29.86 19.23 -6.54
CA LEU A 116 -29.18 18.74 -5.32
C LEU A 116 -27.67 18.62 -5.50
N ARG A 117 -26.93 19.22 -4.58
CA ARG A 117 -25.47 19.14 -4.48
C ARG A 117 -25.07 18.92 -3.04
N TYR A 118 -23.97 18.22 -2.83
CA TYR A 118 -23.40 18.03 -1.50
C TYR A 118 -21.87 18.07 -1.53
N ALA A 119 -21.19 17.72 -0.45
CA ALA A 119 -19.76 17.91 -0.26
C ALA A 119 -18.91 17.51 -1.48
N GLY A 120 -17.96 18.40 -1.87
CA GLY A 120 -17.06 18.17 -3.00
C GLY A 120 -17.66 18.27 -4.39
N GLY A 121 -18.88 18.87 -4.52
CA GLY A 121 -19.56 18.98 -5.81
C GLY A 121 -20.28 17.71 -6.25
N ALA A 122 -20.35 16.71 -5.39
CA ALA A 122 -21.09 15.49 -5.64
C ALA A 122 -22.60 15.81 -5.83
N HIS A 123 -23.26 15.02 -6.65
CA HIS A 123 -24.61 15.27 -7.09
C HIS A 123 -25.40 13.98 -7.25
N PHE A 124 -26.71 14.12 -7.44
CA PHE A 124 -27.60 13.02 -7.78
C PHE A 124 -27.91 13.02 -9.27
N PHE A 125 -28.21 11.85 -9.78
CA PHE A 125 -28.72 11.63 -11.12
C PHE A 125 -29.75 10.51 -11.13
N VAL A 126 -30.65 10.55 -12.11
CA VAL A 126 -31.71 9.57 -12.29
C VAL A 126 -31.63 9.00 -13.69
N TYR A 127 -31.79 7.70 -13.82
CA TYR A 127 -32.01 7.05 -15.12
C TYR A 127 -33.11 6.02 -15.03
N ASP A 128 -33.71 5.75 -16.18
CA ASP A 128 -34.77 4.76 -16.30
C ASP A 128 -34.24 3.33 -16.41
N LYS A 129 -35.15 2.35 -16.48
CA LYS A 129 -34.78 0.93 -16.61
C LYS A 129 -34.00 0.62 -17.90
N ALA A 130 -34.12 1.41 -18.96
CA ALA A 130 -33.37 1.28 -20.21
C ALA A 130 -31.98 1.92 -20.14
N GLY A 131 -31.67 2.64 -19.06
CA GLY A 131 -30.41 3.37 -18.88
C GLY A 131 -30.39 4.77 -19.48
N VAL A 132 -31.55 5.33 -19.82
CA VAL A 132 -31.65 6.72 -20.29
C VAL A 132 -31.61 7.65 -19.09
N ILE A 133 -30.75 8.64 -19.14
CA ILE A 133 -30.59 9.65 -18.07
C ILE A 133 -31.79 10.59 -18.11
N LEU A 134 -32.55 10.63 -17.01
CA LEU A 134 -33.74 11.45 -16.83
C LEU A 134 -33.43 12.79 -16.14
N ALA A 135 -32.48 12.79 -15.19
CA ALA A 135 -31.99 13.99 -14.52
C ALA A 135 -30.49 13.88 -14.26
N HIS A 136 -29.78 14.95 -14.56
CA HIS A 136 -28.35 15.08 -14.31
C HIS A 136 -27.96 16.57 -14.26
N PRO A 137 -27.03 17.01 -13.38
CA PRO A 137 -26.59 18.41 -13.33
C PRO A 137 -26.03 18.97 -14.64
N ASN A 138 -25.40 18.13 -15.42
CA ASN A 138 -25.02 18.46 -16.78
C ASN A 138 -26.17 18.09 -17.71
N SER A 139 -26.95 19.11 -18.13
CA SER A 139 -28.10 18.94 -19.00
C SER A 139 -27.76 18.29 -20.34
N ALA A 140 -26.51 18.38 -20.81
CA ALA A 140 -26.04 17.71 -22.02
C ALA A 140 -26.06 16.18 -21.92
N LEU A 141 -26.22 15.61 -20.71
CA LEU A 141 -26.36 14.20 -20.43
C LEU A 141 -27.79 13.70 -20.44
N VAL A 142 -28.74 14.56 -20.15
CA VAL A 142 -30.15 14.21 -20.10
C VAL A 142 -30.60 13.69 -21.48
N GLY A 143 -31.30 12.57 -21.47
CA GLY A 143 -31.71 11.85 -22.66
C GLY A 143 -30.66 10.92 -23.28
N LYS A 144 -29.42 10.94 -22.82
CA LYS A 144 -28.39 9.99 -23.27
C LYS A 144 -28.49 8.66 -22.57
N ASN A 145 -28.02 7.59 -23.24
CA ASN A 145 -28.05 6.25 -22.72
C ASN A 145 -26.72 5.92 -22.01
N PHE A 146 -26.84 5.49 -20.76
CA PHE A 146 -25.72 5.14 -19.87
C PHE A 146 -25.21 3.68 -20.05
N SER A 147 -25.84 2.90 -20.93
CA SER A 147 -25.56 1.47 -21.08
C SER A 147 -24.14 1.15 -21.55
N ALA A 148 -23.46 2.11 -22.20
CA ALA A 148 -22.09 1.95 -22.67
C ALA A 148 -21.03 2.06 -21.54
N VAL A 149 -21.38 2.57 -20.37
CA VAL A 149 -20.45 2.75 -19.25
C VAL A 149 -20.11 1.40 -18.64
N LYS A 150 -18.80 1.17 -18.44
CA LYS A 150 -18.26 -0.04 -17.85
C LYS A 150 -17.77 0.21 -16.42
N ASP A 151 -17.88 -0.79 -15.58
CA ASP A 151 -17.24 -0.78 -14.27
C ASP A 151 -15.71 -1.00 -14.40
N ILE A 152 -14.99 -0.90 -13.27
CA ILE A 152 -13.53 -1.11 -13.21
C ILE A 152 -13.09 -2.54 -13.61
N LYS A 153 -14.04 -3.48 -13.73
CA LYS A 153 -13.81 -4.86 -14.21
C LYS A 153 -14.14 -5.03 -15.69
N GLY A 154 -14.52 -3.94 -16.38
CA GLY A 154 -14.92 -3.94 -17.77
C GLY A 154 -16.32 -4.49 -18.04
N GLN A 155 -17.14 -4.72 -17.01
CA GLN A 155 -18.53 -5.17 -17.13
C GLN A 155 -19.47 -3.97 -17.31
N SER A 156 -20.63 -4.21 -17.93
CA SER A 156 -21.64 -3.15 -18.03
C SER A 156 -22.07 -2.67 -16.66
N LEU A 157 -21.79 -1.39 -16.36
CA LEU A 157 -22.11 -0.76 -15.09
C LEU A 157 -23.63 -0.84 -14.81
N LEU A 158 -24.45 -0.51 -15.83
CA LEU A 158 -25.90 -0.56 -15.74
C LEU A 158 -26.41 -1.95 -15.34
N ASN A 159 -25.88 -3.01 -15.96
CA ASN A 159 -26.29 -4.38 -15.64
C ASN A 159 -25.86 -4.78 -14.22
N SER A 160 -24.66 -4.44 -13.82
CA SER A 160 -24.16 -4.74 -12.47
C SER A 160 -24.98 -4.04 -11.39
N MET A 161 -25.35 -2.77 -11.63
CA MET A 161 -26.17 -1.97 -10.72
C MET A 161 -27.61 -2.49 -10.65
N ARG A 162 -28.20 -2.79 -11.81
CA ARG A 162 -29.56 -3.33 -11.89
C ARG A 162 -29.70 -4.67 -11.15
N GLN A 163 -28.79 -5.59 -11.38
CA GLN A 163 -28.81 -6.88 -10.68
C GLN A 163 -28.75 -6.73 -9.16
N LYS A 164 -27.93 -5.82 -8.65
CA LYS A 164 -27.85 -5.53 -7.21
C LYS A 164 -29.12 -4.84 -6.71
N ALA A 165 -29.60 -3.84 -7.43
CA ALA A 165 -30.76 -3.09 -7.04
C ALA A 165 -32.04 -3.93 -7.07
N GLU A 166 -32.22 -4.81 -8.05
CA GLU A 166 -33.35 -5.76 -8.11
C GLU A 166 -33.31 -6.78 -6.98
N LYS A 167 -32.12 -7.21 -6.55
CA LYS A 167 -31.94 -8.21 -5.51
C LYS A 167 -31.96 -7.62 -4.10
N GLU A 168 -31.30 -6.47 -3.90
CA GLU A 168 -31.01 -5.89 -2.59
C GLU A 168 -31.66 -4.50 -2.38
N GLY A 169 -32.30 -3.94 -3.43
CA GLY A 169 -32.89 -2.59 -3.43
C GLY A 169 -31.88 -1.45 -3.61
N GLU A 170 -30.61 -1.74 -3.35
CA GLU A 170 -29.51 -0.75 -3.36
C GLU A 170 -28.16 -1.42 -3.64
N GLY A 171 -27.13 -0.62 -3.97
CA GLY A 171 -25.80 -1.16 -4.13
C GLY A 171 -24.72 -0.13 -4.42
N PHE A 172 -23.47 -0.54 -4.25
CA PHE A 172 -22.27 0.23 -4.62
C PHE A 172 -21.62 -0.36 -5.87
N ALA A 173 -21.09 0.54 -6.70
CA ALA A 173 -20.23 0.16 -7.82
C ALA A 173 -19.05 1.13 -7.95
N ALA A 174 -17.88 0.61 -8.31
CA ALA A 174 -16.75 1.44 -8.71
C ALA A 174 -16.61 1.40 -10.23
N PHE A 175 -16.44 2.55 -10.85
CA PHE A 175 -16.38 2.70 -12.31
C PHE A 175 -15.48 3.87 -12.70
N SER A 176 -15.01 3.85 -13.95
CA SER A 176 -14.34 5.00 -14.54
C SER A 176 -15.36 5.82 -15.33
N TRP A 177 -15.32 7.11 -15.13
CA TRP A 177 -16.17 8.05 -15.82
C TRP A 177 -15.33 9.13 -16.49
N ASP A 178 -15.50 9.28 -17.81
CA ASP A 178 -15.03 10.46 -18.51
C ASP A 178 -16.13 11.54 -18.40
N ASP A 179 -15.78 12.67 -17.81
CA ASP A 179 -16.73 13.79 -17.65
C ASP A 179 -17.00 14.46 -19.01
N MET A 180 -17.54 13.61 -19.90
CA MET A 180 -18.11 13.91 -21.22
C MET A 180 -17.27 14.82 -22.12
N GLY A 181 -16.12 14.30 -22.52
CA GLY A 181 -15.30 14.96 -23.53
C GLY A 181 -14.24 15.89 -22.96
N ALA A 182 -14.04 15.93 -21.64
CA ALA A 182 -12.89 16.57 -21.02
C ALA A 182 -11.61 15.74 -21.18
N GLY A 183 -11.72 14.50 -21.69
CA GLY A 183 -10.59 13.60 -21.94
C GLY A 183 -9.87 13.13 -20.68
N LYS A 184 -10.48 13.30 -19.51
CA LYS A 184 -9.93 12.85 -18.24
C LYS A 184 -10.84 11.80 -17.61
N GLU A 185 -10.44 10.55 -17.71
CA GLU A 185 -11.09 9.44 -17.03
C GLU A 185 -10.85 9.56 -15.52
N THR A 186 -11.92 9.66 -14.71
CA THR A 186 -11.85 9.71 -13.26
C THR A 186 -12.44 8.44 -12.66
N ARG A 187 -11.80 7.91 -11.60
CA ARG A 187 -12.34 6.80 -10.85
C ARG A 187 -13.41 7.29 -9.88
N GLN A 188 -14.56 6.65 -9.91
CA GLN A 188 -15.69 7.00 -9.07
C GLN A 188 -16.20 5.81 -8.29
N LEU A 189 -16.66 6.09 -7.08
CA LEU A 189 -17.45 5.19 -6.25
C LEU A 189 -18.89 5.71 -6.30
N GLY A 190 -19.80 4.91 -6.85
CA GLY A 190 -21.21 5.23 -6.93
C GLY A 190 -22.05 4.39 -5.98
N TYR A 191 -23.13 5.00 -5.50
CA TYR A 191 -24.22 4.33 -4.79
C TYR A 191 -25.50 4.50 -5.57
N PHE A 192 -26.30 3.44 -5.63
CA PHE A 192 -27.51 3.36 -6.43
C PHE A 192 -28.63 2.72 -5.63
N THR A 193 -29.83 3.31 -5.75
CA THR A 193 -31.06 2.78 -5.20
C THR A 193 -32.15 2.76 -6.25
N PHE A 194 -33.01 1.73 -6.19
CA PHE A 194 -34.10 1.56 -7.14
C PHE A 194 -35.42 1.97 -6.54
N TYR A 195 -36.19 2.78 -7.29
CA TYR A 195 -37.54 3.18 -6.96
C TYR A 195 -38.52 2.50 -7.94
N PRO A 196 -39.14 1.39 -7.52
CA PRO A 196 -39.92 0.53 -8.44
C PRO A 196 -41.15 1.19 -9.02
N GLU A 197 -41.83 2.08 -8.27
CA GLU A 197 -43.08 2.68 -8.65
C GLU A 197 -42.95 3.51 -9.93
N TRP A 198 -41.81 4.16 -10.12
CA TRP A 198 -41.53 4.95 -11.34
C TRP A 198 -40.50 4.29 -12.25
N ASN A 199 -40.02 3.11 -11.91
CA ASN A 199 -38.90 2.40 -12.59
C ASN A 199 -37.65 3.28 -12.69
N TRP A 200 -37.35 4.04 -11.63
CA TRP A 200 -36.20 4.92 -11.56
C TRP A 200 -35.05 4.28 -10.81
N MET A 201 -33.86 4.46 -11.36
CA MET A 201 -32.62 4.22 -10.65
C MET A 201 -32.05 5.58 -10.26
N ILE A 202 -31.93 5.82 -8.97
CA ILE A 202 -31.35 7.04 -8.41
C ILE A 202 -29.91 6.73 -8.05
N GLY A 203 -28.99 7.51 -8.56
CA GLY A 203 -27.56 7.34 -8.32
C GLY A 203 -26.91 8.61 -7.78
N THR A 204 -25.84 8.41 -7.06
CA THR A 204 -24.87 9.45 -6.72
C THR A 204 -23.48 8.85 -6.77
N ALA A 205 -22.47 9.66 -7.07
CA ALA A 205 -21.10 9.20 -7.16
C ALA A 205 -20.12 10.25 -6.61
N VAL A 206 -19.00 9.77 -6.09
CA VAL A 206 -17.90 10.60 -5.61
C VAL A 206 -16.60 10.14 -6.25
N GLN A 207 -15.71 11.06 -6.55
CA GLN A 207 -14.36 10.76 -7.03
C GLN A 207 -13.55 10.13 -5.91
N THR A 208 -12.65 9.20 -6.28
CA THR A 208 -11.79 8.48 -5.30
C THR A 208 -10.32 8.88 -5.40
N GLU A 209 -9.96 9.75 -6.35
CA GLU A 209 -8.59 10.19 -6.57
C GLU A 209 -7.99 10.90 -5.36
N ASP A 210 -8.77 11.65 -4.62
CA ASP A 210 -8.31 12.32 -3.40
C ASP A 210 -7.96 11.32 -2.28
N VAL A 211 -8.69 10.20 -2.18
CA VAL A 211 -8.37 9.10 -1.26
C VAL A 211 -7.06 8.43 -1.66
N GLU A 212 -6.85 8.23 -2.96
CA GLU A 212 -5.62 7.65 -3.48
C GLU A 212 -4.43 8.61 -3.26
N LEU A 213 -4.61 9.89 -3.58
CA LEU A 213 -3.59 10.92 -3.38
C LEU A 213 -3.21 11.07 -1.89
N GLU A 214 -4.17 11.02 -0.98
CA GLU A 214 -3.90 11.09 0.46
C GLU A 214 -3.15 9.84 0.94
N ALA A 215 -3.51 8.65 0.44
CA ALA A 215 -2.79 7.42 0.72
C ALA A 215 -1.34 7.46 0.19
N GLU A 216 -1.11 8.00 -1.01
CA GLU A 216 0.22 8.19 -1.59
C GLU A 216 1.07 9.17 -0.77
N LYS A 217 0.50 10.31 -0.36
CA LYS A 217 1.19 11.28 0.51
C LYS A 217 1.59 10.64 1.84
N ARG A 218 0.69 9.88 2.45
CA ARG A 218 0.97 9.20 3.70
C ARG A 218 2.04 8.12 3.56
N LEU A 219 1.99 7.35 2.46
CA LEU A 219 3.04 6.38 2.13
C LEU A 219 4.41 7.06 1.96
N ALA A 220 4.47 8.21 1.28
CA ALA A 220 5.69 8.97 1.11
C ALA A 220 6.27 9.47 2.46
N LEU A 221 5.39 9.88 3.39
CA LEU A 221 5.82 10.25 4.75
C LEU A 221 6.38 9.05 5.51
N ILE A 222 5.71 7.90 5.47
CA ILE A 222 6.18 6.65 6.09
C ILE A 222 7.56 6.27 5.55
N ILE A 223 7.74 6.30 4.23
CA ILE A 223 9.04 6.00 3.60
C ILE A 223 10.12 6.97 4.07
N LYS A 224 9.79 8.27 4.18
CA LYS A 224 10.72 9.29 4.69
C LYS A 224 11.13 9.02 6.14
N GLU A 225 10.17 8.74 7.02
CA GLU A 225 10.42 8.43 8.44
C GLU A 225 11.26 7.16 8.60
N LEU A 226 10.96 6.11 7.82
CA LEU A 226 11.76 4.89 7.79
C LEU A 226 13.19 5.18 7.30
N LYS A 227 13.35 5.99 6.27
CA LYS A 227 14.67 6.40 5.75
C LYS A 227 15.49 7.14 6.81
N ASP A 228 14.88 8.08 7.52
CA ASP A 228 15.53 8.83 8.61
C ASP A 228 15.89 7.91 9.79
N THR A 229 15.05 6.94 10.10
CA THR A 229 15.30 5.94 11.14
C THR A 229 16.44 5.02 10.76
N PHE A 230 16.47 4.52 9.53
CA PHE A 230 17.50 3.62 9.03
C PHE A 230 18.87 4.32 8.94
N ALA A 231 18.90 5.58 8.54
CA ALA A 231 20.13 6.36 8.50
C ALA A 231 20.78 6.54 9.89
N LYS A 232 19.96 6.54 10.94
CA LYS A 232 20.43 6.66 12.34
C LYS A 232 20.72 5.30 12.98
N THR A 233 20.21 4.21 12.42
CA THR A 233 20.39 2.86 12.98
C THR A 233 21.67 2.26 12.46
N LYS A 234 22.67 2.18 13.32
CA LYS A 234 23.93 1.47 13.04
C LYS A 234 23.79 0.00 13.44
N ILE A 235 24.20 -0.88 12.55
CA ILE A 235 24.30 -2.31 12.81
C ILE A 235 25.79 -2.64 12.90
N ALA A 236 26.21 -3.13 14.05
CA ALA A 236 27.63 -3.30 14.37
C ALA A 236 28.42 -1.98 14.14
N GLN A 237 29.62 -2.04 13.57
CA GLN A 237 30.44 -0.85 13.33
C GLN A 237 30.17 -0.19 11.97
N THR A 238 29.88 -0.95 10.94
CA THR A 238 29.79 -0.50 9.54
C THR A 238 28.48 -0.89 8.82
N GLY A 239 27.66 -1.73 9.45
CA GLY A 239 26.43 -2.21 8.85
C GLY A 239 25.34 -1.14 8.78
N HIS A 240 24.48 -1.26 7.80
CA HIS A 240 23.32 -0.39 7.59
C HIS A 240 22.11 -1.19 7.10
N LEU A 241 20.93 -0.58 7.25
CA LEU A 241 19.67 -1.15 6.81
C LEU A 241 19.31 -0.63 5.43
N PHE A 242 18.69 -1.48 4.63
CA PHE A 242 18.09 -1.09 3.36
C PHE A 242 16.82 -1.90 3.08
N VAL A 243 15.96 -1.36 2.22
CA VAL A 243 14.70 -1.99 1.80
C VAL A 243 14.62 -1.99 0.29
N PHE A 244 14.23 -3.11 -0.27
CA PHE A 244 13.88 -3.24 -1.69
C PHE A 244 12.54 -3.98 -1.83
N ASN A 245 11.83 -3.73 -2.94
CA ASN A 245 10.56 -4.39 -3.23
C ASN A 245 10.74 -5.75 -3.93
N GLY A 246 9.64 -6.47 -4.17
CA GLY A 246 9.66 -7.76 -4.86
C GLY A 246 10.21 -7.70 -6.31
N ALA A 247 10.15 -6.54 -6.97
CA ALA A 247 10.78 -6.31 -8.28
C ALA A 247 12.29 -6.07 -8.18
N GLY A 248 12.82 -5.83 -6.96
CA GLY A 248 14.22 -5.54 -6.72
C GLY A 248 14.57 -4.07 -6.78
N GLU A 249 13.59 -3.19 -6.81
CA GLU A 249 13.82 -1.76 -6.73
C GLU A 249 14.15 -1.35 -5.29
N ILE A 250 15.21 -0.57 -5.13
CA ILE A 250 15.59 -0.03 -3.82
C ILE A 250 14.60 1.05 -3.41
N ILE A 251 13.91 0.81 -2.29
CA ILE A 251 13.00 1.80 -1.68
C ILE A 251 13.78 2.70 -0.72
N ILE A 252 14.65 2.10 0.10
CA ILE A 252 15.48 2.80 1.08
C ILE A 252 16.87 2.19 1.07
N HIS A 253 17.89 3.01 0.83
CA HIS A 253 19.29 2.67 1.01
C HIS A 253 20.07 3.94 1.32
N PRO A 254 21.04 3.93 2.26
CA PRO A 254 21.78 5.13 2.62
C PRO A 254 22.66 5.66 1.49
N TYR A 255 23.15 4.81 0.57
CA TYR A 255 24.18 5.18 -0.40
C TYR A 255 23.91 4.74 -1.84
N LEU A 256 22.91 3.85 -2.08
CA LEU A 256 22.72 3.21 -3.39
C LEU A 256 21.37 3.53 -4.02
N SER A 257 21.33 3.48 -5.34
CA SER A 257 20.14 3.48 -6.14
C SER A 257 19.80 2.07 -6.66
N SER A 258 18.59 1.86 -7.19
CA SER A 258 18.19 0.58 -7.77
C SER A 258 19.07 0.14 -8.94
N GLN A 259 19.65 1.07 -9.68
CA GLN A 259 20.56 0.79 -10.79
C GLN A 259 21.86 0.16 -10.32
N ASP A 260 22.39 0.58 -9.17
CA ASP A 260 23.63 0.05 -8.62
C ASP A 260 23.49 -1.43 -8.27
N LEU A 261 22.38 -1.85 -7.67
CA LEU A 261 22.13 -3.26 -7.35
C LEU A 261 21.88 -4.11 -8.59
N ALA A 262 21.15 -3.61 -9.58
CA ALA A 262 20.84 -4.36 -10.79
C ALA A 262 22.08 -4.64 -11.65
N ALA A 263 23.07 -3.74 -11.61
CA ALA A 263 24.31 -3.87 -12.38
C ALA A 263 25.44 -4.57 -11.61
N THR A 264 25.33 -4.68 -10.30
CA THR A 264 26.41 -5.17 -9.42
C THR A 264 26.43 -6.70 -9.39
N LYS A 265 27.61 -7.28 -9.64
CA LYS A 265 27.85 -8.70 -9.46
C LYS A 265 28.47 -8.95 -8.09
N ASN A 266 28.01 -10.01 -7.42
CA ASN A 266 28.65 -10.53 -6.22
C ASN A 266 29.96 -11.27 -6.61
N PRO A 267 31.14 -10.78 -6.23
CA PRO A 267 32.41 -11.41 -6.59
C PRO A 267 32.57 -12.82 -6.02
N ALA A 268 31.89 -13.13 -4.92
CA ALA A 268 31.94 -14.43 -4.27
C ALA A 268 31.18 -15.52 -5.02
N THR A 269 30.05 -15.16 -5.66
CA THR A 269 29.16 -16.11 -6.36
C THR A 269 29.18 -15.97 -7.89
N GLY A 270 29.60 -14.81 -8.39
CA GLY A 270 29.53 -14.45 -9.81
C GLY A 270 28.13 -14.06 -10.30
N ASN A 271 27.11 -14.20 -9.46
CA ASN A 271 25.71 -13.84 -9.75
C ASN A 271 25.49 -12.32 -9.63
N LEU A 272 24.31 -11.86 -10.10
CA LEU A 272 23.86 -10.52 -9.76
C LEU A 272 23.59 -10.45 -8.25
N LEU A 273 24.09 -9.41 -7.58
CA LEU A 273 23.93 -9.23 -6.14
C LEU A 273 22.45 -9.20 -5.75
N LEU A 274 21.59 -8.59 -6.56
CA LEU A 274 20.16 -8.56 -6.34
C LEU A 274 19.53 -9.96 -6.28
N ASP A 275 19.97 -10.90 -7.14
CA ASP A 275 19.43 -12.26 -7.13
C ASP A 275 19.89 -13.05 -5.88
N ASP A 276 21.12 -12.82 -5.44
CA ASP A 276 21.62 -13.40 -4.20
C ASP A 276 20.86 -12.84 -2.99
N LEU A 277 20.60 -11.52 -2.93
CA LEU A 277 19.81 -10.87 -1.87
C LEU A 277 18.35 -11.36 -1.84
N LYS A 278 17.72 -11.52 -3.00
CA LYS A 278 16.36 -12.09 -3.10
C LYS A 278 16.31 -13.50 -2.56
N ARG A 279 17.33 -14.32 -2.84
CA ARG A 279 17.44 -15.68 -2.32
C ARG A 279 17.64 -15.69 -0.81
N ALA A 280 18.50 -14.81 -0.29
CA ALA A 280 18.71 -14.65 1.14
C ALA A 280 17.43 -14.20 1.87
N ALA A 281 16.64 -13.31 1.28
CA ALA A 281 15.36 -12.86 1.84
C ALA A 281 14.33 -13.99 1.98
N GLN A 282 14.42 -15.06 1.18
CA GLN A 282 13.58 -16.25 1.30
C GLN A 282 14.03 -17.19 2.45
N HIS A 283 15.27 -17.03 2.92
CA HIS A 283 15.86 -17.87 3.98
C HIS A 283 16.42 -16.97 5.11
N PRO A 284 15.56 -16.29 5.89
CA PRO A 284 15.97 -15.26 6.86
C PRO A 284 16.84 -15.80 8.01
N ASP A 285 16.84 -17.11 8.23
CA ASP A 285 17.65 -17.77 9.27
C ASP A 285 19.07 -18.10 8.82
N GLN A 286 19.39 -17.92 7.53
CA GLN A 286 20.70 -18.22 6.96
C GLN A 286 21.37 -16.91 6.51
N PRO A 287 22.38 -16.41 7.26
CA PRO A 287 23.14 -15.26 6.83
C PRO A 287 23.90 -15.57 5.53
N MET A 288 23.90 -14.65 4.60
CA MET A 288 24.63 -14.77 3.35
C MET A 288 25.80 -13.77 3.35
N GLY A 289 27.00 -14.26 3.12
CA GLY A 289 28.17 -13.41 2.89
C GLY A 289 28.19 -12.88 1.45
N TYR A 290 28.50 -11.61 1.27
CA TYR A 290 28.75 -11.02 -0.04
C TYR A 290 29.88 -9.99 0.04
N LEU A 291 30.59 -9.82 -1.05
CA LEU A 291 31.64 -8.83 -1.16
C LEU A 291 31.09 -7.58 -1.82
N TRP A 292 31.29 -6.43 -1.18
CA TRP A 292 30.83 -5.14 -1.66
C TRP A 292 32.00 -4.17 -1.81
N LYS A 293 32.15 -3.58 -2.99
CA LYS A 293 33.11 -2.52 -3.22
C LYS A 293 32.43 -1.17 -2.95
N ASN A 294 32.81 -0.52 -1.87
CA ASN A 294 32.29 0.80 -1.55
C ASN A 294 32.91 1.83 -2.50
N SER A 295 32.11 2.38 -3.43
CA SER A 295 32.57 3.37 -4.40
C SER A 295 32.88 4.75 -3.80
N LEU A 296 32.55 4.95 -2.52
CA LEU A 296 32.74 6.24 -1.83
C LEU A 296 34.14 6.41 -1.20
N ASN A 297 34.84 5.32 -0.99
CA ASN A 297 36.25 5.36 -0.52
C ASN A 297 37.08 4.48 -1.44
N SER A 298 38.05 5.08 -2.10
CA SER A 298 39.01 4.41 -2.99
C SER A 298 39.99 3.44 -2.25
N GLU A 299 39.70 3.09 -1.01
CA GLU A 299 40.37 2.05 -0.25
C GLU A 299 39.45 0.86 -0.06
N GLU A 300 39.92 -0.31 -0.49
CA GLU A 300 39.23 -1.58 -0.41
C GLU A 300 38.86 -1.91 1.04
N ALA A 301 37.62 -1.68 1.43
CA ALA A 301 37.07 -2.27 2.62
C ALA A 301 36.34 -3.57 2.20
N LEU A 302 36.98 -4.68 2.43
CA LEU A 302 36.36 -6.01 2.46
C LEU A 302 35.44 -6.03 3.69
N SER A 303 34.13 -5.95 3.46
CA SER A 303 33.13 -6.23 4.52
C SER A 303 32.67 -7.66 4.32
N GLU A 304 33.18 -8.54 5.19
CA GLU A 304 32.61 -9.87 5.41
C GLU A 304 31.31 -9.79 6.20
#